data_7244953ed55ad8ba39d31742522bc1e7
#
_entry.id   7244953ed55ad8ba39d31742522bc1e7
#
_cell.length_a   1.000
_cell.length_b   1.000
_cell.length_c   1.000
_cell.angle_alpha   90.00
_cell.angle_beta   90.00
_cell.angle_gamma   90.00
#
_symmetry.space_group_name_H-M   'P 1'
#
loop_
_entity.id
_entity.type
_entity.pdbx_description
1 polymer ?
#
loop_
_entity_poly.entity_id
_entity_poly.type
_entity_poly.pdbx_seq_one_letter_code
_entity_poly.pdbx_strand_id
1 'polypeptide(L)'
;MNNRLSLVLMFCISGIAWHTVQAADAVAVKDTRTLEQKLMPPDNIRLLPSTALRTASGLRYVVLKRGSGNTHPVAGSIIEIDYTGWDFQGQMFDSSLPRGKPSKFPLTDLIKGWQEGVLLMSPGDTFRFWIPGNLAYDGSPGGNSPKGKLVFDITLYSFENGN
;
A
#
# COMPACT_ATOMS: atom_id res chain seq x y z
N MET A 1 -39.06 -15.16 63.28
CA MET A 1 -39.75 -16.45 62.99
C MET A 1 -40.23 -16.37 61.55
N ASN A 2 -40.03 -17.41 60.83
CA ASN A 2 -40.40 -17.77 59.46
C ASN A 2 -39.41 -17.52 58.38
N ASN A 3 -38.69 -18.58 58.22
CA ASN A 3 -37.88 -19.08 57.15
C ASN A 3 -38.73 -19.36 55.90
N ARG A 4 -38.31 -18.86 54.74
CA ARG A 4 -38.72 -19.43 53.43
C ARG A 4 -37.50 -19.49 52.52
N LEU A 5 -36.92 -20.67 52.41
CA LEU A 5 -36.10 -21.05 51.29
C LEU A 5 -36.87 -20.92 49.99
N SER A 6 -36.36 -20.18 49.04
CA SER A 6 -36.75 -20.29 47.66
C SER A 6 -35.54 -20.72 46.83
N LEU A 7 -35.68 -21.96 46.40
CA LEU A 7 -34.79 -22.64 45.44
C LEU A 7 -34.97 -21.99 44.10
N VAL A 8 -33.95 -21.28 43.60
CA VAL A 8 -33.91 -20.80 42.22
C VAL A 8 -33.07 -21.73 41.38
N LEU A 9 -33.73 -22.40 40.47
CA LEU A 9 -33.14 -23.26 39.45
C LEU A 9 -32.19 -22.43 38.58
N MET A 10 -30.95 -22.92 38.51
CA MET A 10 -29.93 -22.37 37.66
C MET A 10 -30.10 -22.97 36.25
N PHE A 11 -30.71 -22.21 35.33
CA PHE A 11 -30.68 -22.53 33.92
C PHE A 11 -29.35 -22.04 33.35
N CYS A 12 -28.45 -22.95 33.08
CA CYS A 12 -27.30 -22.73 32.22
C CYS A 12 -27.77 -22.51 30.78
N ILE A 13 -27.86 -21.28 30.36
CA ILE A 13 -27.94 -20.94 28.94
C ILE A 13 -26.52 -20.64 28.50
N SER A 14 -25.94 -21.55 27.74
CA SER A 14 -24.67 -21.35 27.03
C SER A 14 -24.83 -20.20 26.03
N GLY A 15 -24.53 -19.00 26.48
CA GLY A 15 -24.40 -17.82 25.63
C GLY A 15 -23.14 -17.91 24.80
N ILE A 16 -23.30 -18.23 23.51
CA ILE A 16 -22.24 -18.02 22.52
C ILE A 16 -21.98 -16.51 22.49
N ALA A 17 -20.89 -16.09 23.11
CA ALA A 17 -20.41 -14.72 23.02
C ALA A 17 -20.00 -14.47 21.56
N TRP A 18 -20.83 -13.76 20.82
CA TRP A 18 -20.43 -13.15 19.57
C TRP A 18 -19.36 -12.12 19.89
N HIS A 19 -18.11 -12.50 19.71
CA HIS A 19 -17.04 -11.53 19.65
C HIS A 19 -17.26 -10.74 18.35
N THR A 20 -17.91 -9.60 18.47
CA THR A 20 -17.81 -8.56 17.44
C THR A 20 -16.32 -8.23 17.34
N VAL A 21 -15.70 -8.70 16.28
CA VAL A 21 -14.38 -8.20 15.87
C VAL A 21 -14.61 -6.72 15.56
N GLN A 22 -14.36 -5.91 16.55
CA GLN A 22 -14.30 -4.47 16.40
C GLN A 22 -13.19 -4.24 15.41
N ALA A 23 -13.54 -3.72 14.21
CA ALA A 23 -12.55 -3.27 13.26
C ALA A 23 -11.64 -2.31 14.02
N ALA A 24 -10.41 -2.77 14.27
CA ALA A 24 -9.42 -1.93 14.91
C ALA A 24 -9.33 -0.66 14.07
N ASP A 25 -9.64 0.46 14.68
CA ASP A 25 -9.40 1.78 14.10
C ASP A 25 -7.97 1.78 13.61
N ALA A 26 -7.80 1.71 12.28
CA ALA A 26 -6.50 1.80 11.67
C ALA A 26 -6.01 3.22 11.94
N VAL A 27 -5.29 3.39 13.03
CA VAL A 27 -4.59 4.64 13.33
C VAL A 27 -3.80 4.97 12.07
N ALA A 28 -4.18 6.06 11.42
CA ALA A 28 -3.50 6.53 10.22
C ALA A 28 -2.04 6.80 10.59
N VAL A 29 -1.17 5.87 10.24
CA VAL A 29 0.27 5.99 10.49
C VAL A 29 0.76 7.16 9.63
N LYS A 30 1.12 8.25 10.30
CA LYS A 30 1.69 9.42 9.62
C LYS A 30 3.11 9.07 9.19
N ASP A 31 3.40 9.17 7.90
CA ASP A 31 4.77 9.03 7.40
C ASP A 31 5.60 10.27 7.86
N THR A 32 6.42 10.07 8.88
CA THR A 32 7.24 11.11 9.50
C THR A 32 8.67 11.16 8.95
N ARG A 33 9.00 10.37 7.93
CA ARG A 33 10.33 10.32 7.33
C ARG A 33 10.71 11.67 6.72
N THR A 34 11.95 12.09 6.90
CA THR A 34 12.55 13.26 6.23
C THR A 34 12.69 13.00 4.72
N LEU A 35 12.95 14.06 3.94
CA LEU A 35 13.23 13.91 2.51
C LEU A 35 14.41 12.96 2.27
N GLU A 36 15.49 13.14 3.00
CA GLU A 36 16.67 12.27 2.89
C GLU A 36 16.31 10.80 3.18
N GLN A 37 15.58 10.51 4.25
CA GLN A 37 15.12 9.16 4.58
C GLN A 37 14.20 8.54 3.51
N LYS A 38 13.47 9.37 2.77
CA LYS A 38 12.62 8.91 1.66
C LYS A 38 13.40 8.60 0.38
N LEU A 39 14.61 9.14 0.25
CA LEU A 39 15.50 8.86 -0.88
C LEU A 39 16.41 7.66 -0.61
N MET A 40 16.64 7.30 0.67
CA MET A 40 17.42 6.12 1.02
C MET A 40 16.65 4.82 0.79
N PRO A 41 17.32 3.75 0.36
CA PRO A 41 16.67 2.46 0.21
C PRO A 41 16.15 1.98 1.56
N PRO A 42 14.97 1.35 1.62
CA PRO A 42 14.46 0.82 2.87
C PRO A 42 15.29 -0.39 3.34
N ASP A 43 15.47 -0.54 4.66
CA ASP A 43 16.22 -1.66 5.26
C ASP A 43 15.67 -3.02 4.81
N ASN A 44 14.38 -3.11 4.53
CA ASN A 44 13.70 -4.32 4.11
C ASN A 44 13.56 -4.48 2.59
N ILE A 45 14.40 -3.81 1.80
CA ILE A 45 14.31 -3.84 0.34
C ILE A 45 14.35 -5.28 -0.23
N ARG A 46 15.14 -6.16 0.40
CA ARG A 46 15.30 -7.57 0.02
C ARG A 46 14.46 -8.54 0.85
N LEU A 47 14.12 -8.14 2.07
CA LEU A 47 13.36 -8.95 3.02
C LEU A 47 11.96 -8.35 3.18
N LEU A 48 10.98 -8.92 2.48
CA LEU A 48 9.61 -8.47 2.58
C LEU A 48 9.08 -8.72 4.00
N PRO A 49 8.39 -7.72 4.60
CA PRO A 49 7.73 -7.94 5.88
C PRO A 49 6.68 -9.06 5.76
N SER A 50 6.46 -9.80 6.83
CA SER A 50 5.42 -10.84 6.89
C SER A 50 4.01 -10.28 6.66
N THR A 51 3.83 -8.97 6.90
CA THR A 51 2.59 -8.22 6.66
C THR A 51 2.39 -7.80 5.20
N ALA A 52 3.37 -8.06 4.31
CA ALA A 52 3.24 -7.69 2.91
C ALA A 52 2.13 -8.51 2.22
N LEU A 53 1.16 -7.81 1.68
CA LEU A 53 0.08 -8.38 0.88
C LEU A 53 0.60 -8.76 -0.50
N ARG A 54 -0.07 -9.72 -1.15
CA ARG A 54 0.27 -10.19 -2.49
C ARG A 54 -0.97 -10.25 -3.36
N THR A 55 -0.85 -9.75 -4.58
CA THR A 55 -1.87 -9.88 -5.60
C THR A 55 -1.70 -11.15 -6.42
N ALA A 56 -2.67 -11.47 -7.27
CA ALA A 56 -2.63 -12.65 -8.14
C ALA A 56 -1.46 -12.61 -9.16
N SER A 57 -1.07 -11.42 -9.64
CA SER A 57 0.04 -11.23 -10.57
C SER A 57 1.41 -11.41 -9.92
N GLY A 58 1.47 -11.42 -8.59
CA GLY A 58 2.70 -11.51 -7.81
C GLY A 58 3.26 -10.17 -7.34
N LEU A 59 2.58 -9.05 -7.62
CA LEU A 59 2.88 -7.77 -7.00
C LEU A 59 2.75 -7.90 -5.48
N ARG A 60 3.70 -7.31 -4.74
CA ARG A 60 3.61 -7.27 -3.27
C ARG A 60 3.62 -5.84 -2.78
N TYR A 61 2.91 -5.58 -1.69
CA TYR A 61 2.84 -4.24 -1.14
C TYR A 61 2.58 -4.22 0.37
N VAL A 62 2.97 -3.10 0.98
CA VAL A 62 2.56 -2.72 2.34
C VAL A 62 2.06 -1.29 2.33
N VAL A 63 1.14 -1.00 3.22
CA VAL A 63 0.64 0.35 3.46
C VAL A 63 1.57 1.03 4.46
N LEU A 64 2.29 2.07 4.03
CA LEU A 64 3.14 2.87 4.90
C LEU A 64 2.36 3.98 5.61
N LYS A 65 1.34 4.52 4.92
CA LYS A 65 0.44 5.55 5.44
C LYS A 65 -0.92 5.39 4.78
N ARG A 66 -1.99 5.52 5.56
CA ARG A 66 -3.36 5.67 5.03
C ARG A 66 -3.70 7.13 4.85
N GLY A 67 -4.29 7.46 3.72
CA GLY A 67 -4.94 8.73 3.46
C GLY A 67 -6.37 8.76 4.02
N SER A 68 -7.04 9.87 3.80
CA SER A 68 -8.46 10.04 4.14
C SER A 68 -9.38 9.81 2.93
N GLY A 69 -8.83 9.54 1.76
CA GLY A 69 -9.61 9.26 0.55
C GLY A 69 -10.32 7.90 0.66
N ASN A 70 -11.48 7.79 0.03
CA ASN A 70 -12.30 6.58 -0.04
C ASN A 70 -12.64 6.16 -1.48
N THR A 71 -12.01 6.80 -2.45
CA THR A 71 -12.16 6.51 -3.88
C THR A 71 -10.84 6.02 -4.44
N HIS A 72 -10.90 5.25 -5.52
CA HIS A 72 -9.73 4.65 -6.16
C HIS A 72 -9.64 5.07 -7.63
N PRO A 73 -8.42 5.22 -8.18
CA PRO A 73 -8.24 5.38 -9.63
C PRO A 73 -8.81 4.20 -10.40
N VAL A 74 -9.12 4.42 -11.66
CA VAL A 74 -9.44 3.38 -12.65
C VAL A 74 -8.32 3.30 -13.69
N ALA A 75 -8.34 2.27 -14.54
CA ALA A 75 -7.25 2.00 -15.48
C ALA A 75 -6.87 3.17 -16.40
N GLY A 76 -7.83 4.02 -16.78
CA GLY A 76 -7.59 5.21 -17.63
C GLY A 76 -7.31 6.50 -16.86
N SER A 77 -7.16 6.47 -15.54
CA SER A 77 -6.96 7.68 -14.75
C SER A 77 -5.61 8.35 -15.03
N ILE A 78 -5.61 9.68 -14.94
CA ILE A 78 -4.39 10.49 -14.80
C ILE A 78 -4.15 10.65 -13.30
N ILE A 79 -2.99 10.23 -12.83
CA ILE A 79 -2.62 10.23 -11.41
C ILE A 79 -1.61 11.33 -11.11
N GLU A 80 -1.71 11.93 -9.92
CA GLU A 80 -0.74 12.87 -9.37
C GLU A 80 -0.08 12.25 -8.15
N ILE A 81 1.23 12.05 -8.21
CA ILE A 81 1.99 11.24 -7.26
C ILE A 81 3.36 11.84 -6.95
N ASP A 82 3.87 11.49 -5.75
CA ASP A 82 5.30 11.42 -5.48
C ASP A 82 5.75 9.97 -5.40
N TYR A 83 6.99 9.74 -5.79
CA TYR A 83 7.58 8.41 -5.74
C TYR A 83 9.10 8.44 -5.57
N THR A 84 9.62 7.33 -5.08
CA THR A 84 11.05 6.98 -5.15
C THR A 84 11.16 5.51 -5.52
N GLY A 85 12.01 5.21 -6.49
CA GLY A 85 12.26 3.87 -7.01
C GLY A 85 13.69 3.41 -6.80
N TRP A 86 13.86 2.18 -6.32
CA TRP A 86 15.14 1.51 -6.17
C TRP A 86 15.16 0.18 -6.90
N ASP A 87 16.33 -0.19 -7.39
CA ASP A 87 16.57 -1.57 -7.80
C ASP A 87 16.64 -2.50 -6.56
N PHE A 88 16.73 -3.80 -6.80
CA PHE A 88 16.76 -4.77 -5.71
C PHE A 88 18.13 -4.82 -4.98
N GLN A 89 19.14 -4.09 -5.44
CA GLN A 89 20.42 -3.85 -4.79
C GLN A 89 20.38 -2.66 -3.83
N GLY A 90 19.33 -1.83 -3.92
CA GLY A 90 19.14 -0.63 -3.11
C GLY A 90 19.64 0.64 -3.78
N GLN A 91 20.01 0.58 -5.06
CA GLN A 91 20.39 1.77 -5.79
C GLN A 91 19.13 2.51 -6.25
N MET A 92 18.97 3.77 -5.83
CA MET A 92 17.91 4.66 -6.33
C MET A 92 18.18 4.97 -7.81
N PHE A 93 17.17 4.76 -8.64
CA PHE A 93 17.28 5.05 -10.08
C PHE A 93 16.36 6.19 -10.53
N ASP A 94 15.28 6.47 -9.80
CA ASP A 94 14.40 7.61 -10.09
C ASP A 94 13.62 8.04 -8.85
N SER A 95 13.32 9.36 -8.76
CA SER A 95 12.47 9.95 -7.72
C SER A 95 11.88 11.26 -8.19
N SER A 96 10.62 11.55 -7.82
CA SER A 96 10.01 12.87 -7.99
C SER A 96 10.44 13.86 -6.91
N LEU A 97 10.80 13.39 -5.73
CA LEU A 97 11.01 14.21 -4.54
C LEU A 97 12.07 15.32 -4.72
N PRO A 98 13.23 15.09 -5.38
CA PRO A 98 14.20 16.15 -5.62
C PRO A 98 13.70 17.25 -6.54
N ARG A 99 12.66 17.00 -7.35
CA ARG A 99 12.05 17.99 -8.24
C ARG A 99 11.16 18.99 -7.49
N GLY A 100 10.83 18.71 -6.21
CA GLY A 100 10.06 19.60 -5.34
C GLY A 100 8.58 19.75 -5.71
N LYS A 101 8.08 18.92 -6.62
CA LYS A 101 6.66 18.89 -7.05
C LYS A 101 6.26 17.49 -7.46
N PRO A 102 5.00 17.12 -7.21
CA PRO A 102 4.43 15.87 -7.70
C PRO A 102 4.48 15.74 -9.23
N SER A 103 4.45 14.53 -9.71
CA SER A 103 4.42 14.21 -11.13
C SER A 103 3.03 13.74 -11.52
N LYS A 104 2.56 14.15 -12.71
CA LYS A 104 1.31 13.68 -13.30
C LYS A 104 1.60 12.69 -14.43
N PHE A 105 0.90 11.55 -14.43
CA PHE A 105 1.04 10.52 -15.45
C PHE A 105 -0.32 9.90 -15.80
N PRO A 106 -0.59 9.64 -17.10
CA PRO A 106 -1.61 8.66 -17.47
C PRO A 106 -1.19 7.29 -16.92
N LEU A 107 -2.06 6.62 -16.19
CA LEU A 107 -1.75 5.33 -15.57
C LEU A 107 -1.41 4.26 -16.62
N THR A 108 -2.00 4.35 -17.80
CA THR A 108 -1.75 3.47 -18.94
C THR A 108 -0.31 3.51 -19.48
N ASP A 109 0.42 4.60 -19.26
CA ASP A 109 1.77 4.80 -19.77
C ASP A 109 2.85 4.23 -18.84
N LEU A 110 2.44 3.72 -17.69
CA LEU A 110 3.33 3.22 -16.64
C LEU A 110 3.51 1.71 -16.71
N ILE A 111 4.50 1.19 -16.00
CA ILE A 111 4.75 -0.26 -15.89
C ILE A 111 3.54 -0.98 -15.29
N LYS A 112 3.34 -2.23 -15.65
CA LYS A 112 2.17 -3.03 -15.23
C LYS A 112 1.99 -3.09 -13.72
N GLY A 113 3.09 -3.14 -12.98
CA GLY A 113 3.04 -3.14 -11.51
C GLY A 113 2.46 -1.85 -10.92
N TRP A 114 2.69 -0.70 -11.57
CA TRP A 114 2.06 0.56 -11.18
C TRP A 114 0.59 0.61 -11.60
N GLN A 115 0.29 0.17 -12.84
CA GLN A 115 -1.09 0.12 -13.32
C GLN A 115 -1.99 -0.71 -12.40
N GLU A 116 -1.47 -1.79 -11.84
CA GLU A 116 -2.19 -2.62 -10.88
C GLU A 116 -2.16 -2.02 -9.47
N GLY A 117 -0.98 -1.64 -8.99
CA GLY A 117 -0.78 -1.23 -7.60
C GLY A 117 -1.49 0.06 -7.23
N VAL A 118 -1.50 1.06 -8.13
CA VAL A 118 -2.11 2.36 -7.86
C VAL A 118 -3.64 2.25 -7.78
N LEU A 119 -4.27 1.27 -8.43
CA LEU A 119 -5.71 1.01 -8.29
C LEU A 119 -6.11 0.58 -6.86
N LEU A 120 -5.15 0.13 -6.05
CA LEU A 120 -5.37 -0.25 -4.66
C LEU A 120 -5.27 0.94 -3.69
N MET A 121 -4.82 2.11 -4.19
CA MET A 121 -4.57 3.30 -3.39
C MET A 121 -5.74 4.27 -3.44
N SER A 122 -5.89 5.03 -2.34
CA SER A 122 -6.77 6.20 -2.27
C SER A 122 -5.94 7.47 -2.09
N PRO A 123 -6.46 8.66 -2.43
CA PRO A 123 -5.77 9.92 -2.19
C PRO A 123 -5.29 10.07 -0.75
N GLY A 124 -4.01 10.41 -0.58
CA GLY A 124 -3.32 10.53 0.69
C GLY A 124 -2.61 9.24 1.16
N ASP A 125 -2.84 8.10 0.51
CA ASP A 125 -2.12 6.86 0.79
C ASP A 125 -0.65 6.97 0.39
N THR A 126 0.22 6.29 1.16
CA THR A 126 1.59 5.98 0.77
C THR A 126 1.78 4.47 0.89
N PHE A 127 2.12 3.83 -0.22
CA PHE A 127 2.37 2.40 -0.29
C PHE A 127 3.81 2.14 -0.70
N ARG A 128 4.37 1.02 -0.23
CA ARG A 128 5.58 0.43 -0.78
C ARG A 128 5.22 -0.79 -1.58
N PHE A 129 5.73 -0.83 -2.81
CA PHE A 129 5.55 -1.93 -3.74
C PHE A 129 6.86 -2.65 -4.01
N TRP A 130 6.83 -3.97 -4.04
CA TRP A 130 7.88 -4.83 -4.62
C TRP A 130 7.32 -5.41 -5.91
N ILE A 131 7.84 -4.92 -7.02
CA ILE A 131 7.35 -5.21 -8.37
C ILE A 131 8.27 -6.24 -8.99
N PRO A 132 7.80 -7.45 -9.33
CA PRO A 132 8.60 -8.42 -10.07
C PRO A 132 8.93 -7.91 -11.47
N GLY A 133 10.06 -8.33 -12.02
CA GLY A 133 10.59 -7.78 -13.28
C GLY A 133 9.65 -7.90 -14.47
N ASN A 134 8.85 -8.96 -14.54
CA ASN A 134 7.80 -9.14 -15.59
C ASN A 134 6.64 -8.12 -15.51
N LEU A 135 6.47 -7.46 -14.37
CA LEU A 135 5.54 -6.34 -14.18
C LEU A 135 6.26 -4.99 -14.21
N ALA A 136 7.58 -4.99 -14.40
CA ALA A 136 8.44 -3.81 -14.53
C ALA A 136 9.00 -3.73 -15.96
N TYR A 137 10.33 -3.77 -16.14
CA TYR A 137 10.98 -3.50 -17.41
C TYR A 137 11.63 -4.72 -18.06
N ASP A 138 11.50 -5.94 -17.53
CA ASP A 138 12.22 -7.11 -18.05
C ASP A 138 11.87 -7.44 -19.52
N GLY A 139 10.63 -7.21 -19.93
CA GLY A 139 10.17 -7.44 -21.29
C GLY A 139 10.37 -6.25 -22.26
N SER A 140 10.87 -5.12 -21.78
CA SER A 140 11.02 -3.91 -22.62
C SER A 140 12.33 -3.97 -23.41
N PRO A 141 12.29 -3.89 -24.75
CA PRO A 141 13.50 -3.84 -25.56
C PRO A 141 14.17 -2.47 -25.43
N GLY A 142 15.45 -2.48 -25.10
CA GLY A 142 16.30 -1.28 -25.07
C GLY A 142 16.14 -0.40 -23.83
N GLY A 143 17.03 0.56 -23.70
CA GLY A 143 17.02 1.57 -22.64
C GLY A 143 17.83 1.19 -21.39
N ASN A 144 18.10 2.21 -20.58
CA ASN A 144 18.84 2.10 -19.32
C ASN A 144 17.93 1.78 -18.12
N SER A 145 16.68 1.33 -18.37
CA SER A 145 15.77 0.96 -17.28
C SER A 145 16.27 -0.24 -16.50
N PRO A 146 16.25 -0.20 -15.18
CA PRO A 146 16.75 -1.28 -14.35
C PRO A 146 15.94 -2.55 -14.59
N LYS A 147 16.63 -3.69 -14.65
CA LYS A 147 16.03 -5.01 -14.85
C LYS A 147 15.83 -5.73 -13.53
N GLY A 148 14.98 -6.74 -13.54
CA GLY A 148 14.65 -7.52 -12.36
C GLY A 148 13.63 -6.86 -11.46
N LYS A 149 13.64 -7.26 -10.19
CA LYS A 149 12.70 -6.76 -9.20
C LYS A 149 13.02 -5.32 -8.82
N LEU A 150 11.98 -4.50 -8.76
CA LEU A 150 12.06 -3.11 -8.36
C LEU A 150 11.25 -2.86 -7.07
N VAL A 151 11.65 -1.83 -6.33
CA VAL A 151 10.93 -1.37 -5.14
C VAL A 151 10.58 0.09 -5.30
N PHE A 152 9.33 0.44 -5.00
CA PHE A 152 8.85 1.82 -5.07
C PHE A 152 8.08 2.19 -3.81
N ASP A 153 8.37 3.37 -3.26
CA ASP A 153 7.44 4.08 -2.39
C ASP A 153 6.66 5.05 -3.26
N ILE A 154 5.33 5.00 -3.17
CA ILE A 154 4.42 5.85 -3.95
C ILE A 154 3.44 6.52 -2.99
N THR A 155 3.31 7.84 -3.09
CA THR A 155 2.24 8.62 -2.45
C THR A 155 1.28 9.11 -3.52
N LEU A 156 0.01 8.74 -3.42
CA LEU A 156 -1.05 9.23 -4.31
C LEU A 156 -1.68 10.49 -3.72
N TYR A 157 -1.63 11.60 -4.44
CA TYR A 157 -2.26 12.85 -4.01
C TYR A 157 -3.66 13.02 -4.58
N SER A 158 -3.79 12.83 -5.88
CA SER A 158 -5.06 12.96 -6.58
C SER A 158 -5.09 12.11 -7.84
N PHE A 159 -6.27 11.96 -8.43
CA PHE A 159 -6.46 11.38 -9.74
C PHE A 159 -7.65 12.02 -10.46
N GLU A 160 -7.59 12.00 -11.76
CA GLU A 160 -8.67 12.38 -12.66
C GLU A 160 -9.02 11.13 -13.49
N ASN A 161 -10.28 10.73 -13.52
CA ASN A 161 -10.70 9.64 -14.37
C ASN A 161 -10.66 10.12 -15.84
N GLY A 162 -9.96 9.39 -16.70
CA GLY A 162 -9.99 9.64 -18.13
C GLY A 162 -11.41 9.44 -18.67
N ASN A 163 -11.80 10.30 -19.59
CA ASN A 163 -13.06 10.18 -20.32
C ASN A 163 -13.03 8.96 -21.26
#